data_be6de37370a9cf771de3fb2051c88f86
#
_entry.id   be6de37370a9cf771de3fb2051c88f86
#
_cell.length_a   1.000
_cell.length_b   1.000
_cell.length_c   1.000
_cell.angle_alpha   90.00
_cell.angle_beta   90.00
_cell.angle_gamma   90.00
#
_symmetry.space_group_name_H-M   'P 1'
#
loop_
_entity.id
_entity.type
_entity.pdbx_description
1 polymer ?
#
loop_
_entity_poly.entity_id
_entity_poly.type
_entity_poly.pdbx_seq_one_letter_code
_entity_poly.pdbx_strand_id
1 'polypeptide(L)'
;AAHGWNPVGSQFRVTRSRGFWLRTLDGRPASETYAQLFGYPAREWAFPPLSHLARLYPLGVEQGDQLIIRSPIRVEADGSFRMNAPVRDGVDAYLLVGSRISCENAAQQAAQQALQQLEGAKPVLVFILADIAWEMLLKSHPGAEIAAVQDILGKDVPLAGGYTLGQIVAGKESGTPQLL
;
A
#
# COMPACT_ATOMS: atom_id res chain seq x y z
N ALA A 1 -10.64 -7.04 2.34
CA ALA A 1 -9.75 -5.87 2.32
C ALA A 1 -9.61 -5.34 0.91
N ALA A 2 -9.31 -4.05 0.76
CA ALA A 2 -9.04 -3.38 -0.52
C ALA A 2 -7.95 -2.31 -0.31
N HIS A 3 -7.28 -1.86 -1.37
CA HIS A 3 -6.09 -1.04 -1.18
C HIS A 3 -6.01 0.25 -2.01
N GLY A 4 -6.74 0.47 -3.06
CA GLY A 4 -6.74 1.73 -3.81
C GLY A 4 -5.43 2.11 -4.55
N TRP A 5 -4.41 1.26 -4.55
CA TRP A 5 -3.17 1.43 -5.29
C TRP A 5 -3.27 0.81 -6.68
N ASN A 6 -2.81 1.53 -7.71
CA ASN A 6 -2.94 1.11 -9.11
C ASN A 6 -1.58 1.19 -9.83
N PRO A 7 -1.22 0.23 -10.69
CA PRO A 7 0.00 0.31 -11.47
C PRO A 7 -0.08 1.43 -12.52
N VAL A 8 1.04 2.11 -12.73
CA VAL A 8 1.15 3.23 -13.69
C VAL A 8 2.01 2.90 -14.91
N GLY A 9 2.20 1.61 -15.21
CA GLY A 9 2.92 1.15 -16.39
C GLY A 9 4.44 1.06 -16.24
N SER A 10 5.03 1.57 -15.15
CA SER A 10 6.46 1.38 -14.88
C SER A 10 6.68 0.02 -14.24
N GLN A 11 7.37 -0.87 -14.95
CA GLN A 11 7.73 -2.22 -14.52
C GLN A 11 9.24 -2.30 -14.32
N PHE A 12 9.66 -3.05 -13.32
CA PHE A 12 11.04 -3.29 -12.96
C PHE A 12 11.26 -4.76 -12.62
N ARG A 13 12.47 -5.24 -12.85
CA ARG A 13 12.91 -6.54 -12.36
C ARG A 13 13.60 -6.37 -11.01
N VAL A 14 13.17 -7.08 -9.99
CA VAL A 14 13.93 -7.18 -8.73
C VAL A 14 15.18 -8.01 -8.99
N THR A 15 16.33 -7.36 -9.09
CA THR A 15 17.60 -8.02 -9.44
C THR A 15 18.42 -8.41 -8.23
N ARG A 16 18.19 -7.78 -7.07
CA ARG A 16 18.84 -8.15 -5.82
C ARG A 16 17.99 -7.71 -4.61
N SER A 17 17.65 -8.66 -3.77
CA SER A 17 17.00 -8.43 -2.48
C SER A 17 17.55 -9.39 -1.42
N ARG A 18 17.30 -9.10 -0.14
CA ARG A 18 17.59 -10.01 0.96
C ARG A 18 16.64 -9.72 2.12
N GLY A 19 15.69 -10.62 2.32
CA GLY A 19 14.64 -10.40 3.33
C GLY A 19 13.90 -9.09 3.06
N PHE A 20 13.94 -8.16 4.00
CA PHE A 20 13.28 -6.85 3.90
C PHE A 20 14.04 -5.81 3.07
N TRP A 21 15.28 -6.09 2.64
CA TRP A 21 16.07 -5.14 1.86
C TRP A 21 15.93 -5.39 0.37
N LEU A 22 15.26 -4.48 -0.30
CA LEU A 22 15.25 -4.37 -1.75
C LEU A 22 16.47 -3.54 -2.18
N ARG A 23 17.49 -4.20 -2.74
CA ARG A 23 18.75 -3.55 -3.08
C ARG A 23 18.75 -2.94 -4.46
N THR A 24 18.37 -3.74 -5.46
CA THR A 24 18.43 -3.27 -6.85
C THR A 24 17.17 -3.63 -7.63
N LEU A 25 16.77 -2.69 -8.48
CA LEU A 25 15.78 -2.82 -9.53
C LEU A 25 16.49 -2.63 -10.89
N ASP A 26 16.31 -3.57 -11.80
CA ASP A 26 16.99 -3.57 -13.12
C ASP A 26 18.53 -3.38 -13.02
N GLY A 27 19.14 -3.96 -11.99
CA GLY A 27 20.58 -3.87 -11.74
C GLY A 27 21.06 -2.57 -11.10
N ARG A 28 20.18 -1.59 -10.83
CA ARG A 28 20.53 -0.30 -10.21
C ARG A 28 20.02 -0.23 -8.76
N PRO A 29 20.66 0.53 -7.88
CA PRO A 29 20.14 0.79 -6.54
C PRO A 29 18.69 1.26 -6.60
N ALA A 30 17.84 0.76 -5.70
CA ALA A 30 16.40 1.05 -5.72
C ALA A 30 16.11 2.56 -5.64
N SER A 31 16.90 3.32 -4.86
CA SER A 31 16.76 4.78 -4.78
C SER A 31 17.14 5.51 -6.07
N GLU A 32 18.06 4.96 -6.88
CA GLU A 32 18.39 5.52 -8.20
C GLU A 32 17.25 5.33 -9.19
N THR A 33 16.55 4.21 -9.12
CA THR A 33 15.35 3.98 -9.93
C THR A 33 14.29 5.02 -9.61
N TYR A 34 14.04 5.28 -8.32
CA TYR A 34 13.11 6.33 -7.90
C TYR A 34 13.60 7.73 -8.28
N ALA A 35 14.91 7.99 -8.17
CA ALA A 35 15.50 9.25 -8.61
C ALA A 35 15.23 9.53 -10.10
N GLN A 36 15.32 8.50 -10.93
CA GLN A 36 15.03 8.63 -12.37
C GLN A 36 13.54 8.88 -12.64
N LEU A 37 12.65 8.20 -11.90
CA LEU A 37 11.21 8.36 -12.06
C LEU A 37 10.71 9.76 -11.65
N PHE A 38 11.25 10.27 -10.55
CA PHE A 38 10.71 11.48 -9.90
C PHE A 38 11.61 12.72 -10.06
N GLY A 39 12.79 12.57 -10.65
CA GLY A 39 13.70 13.68 -10.95
C GLY A 39 14.50 14.22 -9.74
N TYR A 40 14.48 13.55 -8.60
CA TYR A 40 15.25 13.94 -7.41
C TYR A 40 16.51 13.07 -7.26
N PRO A 41 17.66 13.65 -6.85
CA PRO A 41 18.89 12.88 -6.65
C PRO A 41 18.71 11.69 -5.69
N ALA A 42 19.31 10.55 -6.03
CA ALA A 42 19.13 9.30 -5.26
C ALA A 42 19.46 9.45 -3.76
N ARG A 43 20.50 10.23 -3.42
CA ARG A 43 20.92 10.48 -2.04
C ARG A 43 19.85 11.20 -1.19
N GLU A 44 18.99 12.00 -1.83
CA GLU A 44 17.96 12.79 -1.12
C GLU A 44 16.80 11.91 -0.66
N TRP A 45 16.61 10.75 -1.28
CA TRP A 45 15.57 9.80 -0.87
C TRP A 45 15.82 9.19 0.51
N ALA A 46 17.04 9.28 1.05
CA ALA A 46 17.35 8.84 2.41
C ALA A 46 16.84 9.82 3.49
N PHE A 47 16.45 11.04 3.11
CA PHE A 47 16.07 12.12 4.03
C PHE A 47 14.64 12.62 3.77
N PRO A 48 13.95 13.17 4.80
CA PRO A 48 12.70 13.89 4.59
C PRO A 48 12.88 15.12 3.68
N PRO A 49 11.86 15.48 2.86
CA PRO A 49 10.55 14.83 2.79
C PRO A 49 10.51 13.59 1.88
N LEU A 50 11.54 13.33 1.06
CA LEU A 50 11.49 12.28 0.03
C LEU A 50 11.42 10.87 0.61
N SER A 51 12.08 10.61 1.75
CA SER A 51 11.96 9.32 2.43
C SER A 51 10.52 8.98 2.86
N HIS A 52 9.72 10.01 3.13
CA HIS A 52 8.28 9.84 3.41
C HIS A 52 7.49 9.65 2.11
N LEU A 53 7.85 10.37 1.04
CA LEU A 53 7.20 10.22 -0.27
C LEU A 53 7.35 8.81 -0.83
N ALA A 54 8.46 8.11 -0.55
CA ALA A 54 8.64 6.73 -0.99
C ALA A 54 7.47 5.80 -0.59
N ARG A 55 6.82 6.06 0.55
CA ARG A 55 5.65 5.31 1.01
C ARG A 55 4.39 5.54 0.16
N LEU A 56 4.29 6.70 -0.50
CA LEU A 56 3.18 7.04 -1.38
C LEU A 56 3.31 6.43 -2.78
N TYR A 57 4.46 5.81 -3.04
CA TYR A 57 4.77 5.13 -4.29
C TYR A 57 5.24 3.70 -4.03
N PRO A 58 4.36 2.84 -3.49
CA PRO A 58 4.73 1.45 -3.21
C PRO A 58 4.96 0.67 -4.50
N LEU A 59 5.55 -0.51 -4.36
CA LEU A 59 5.70 -1.47 -5.43
C LEU A 59 4.60 -2.53 -5.33
N GLY A 60 3.97 -2.85 -6.45
CA GLY A 60 3.21 -4.06 -6.62
C GLY A 60 4.14 -5.18 -7.06
N VAL A 61 4.26 -6.24 -6.29
CA VAL A 61 5.13 -7.37 -6.59
C VAL A 61 4.27 -8.56 -6.96
N GLU A 62 4.59 -9.22 -8.06
CA GLU A 62 3.88 -10.41 -8.50
C GLU A 62 4.09 -11.58 -7.53
N GLN A 63 2.98 -12.20 -7.13
CA GLN A 63 2.96 -13.43 -6.36
C GLN A 63 1.83 -14.33 -6.86
N GLY A 64 2.16 -15.29 -7.71
CA GLY A 64 1.16 -16.02 -8.48
C GLY A 64 0.38 -15.07 -9.39
N ASP A 65 -0.94 -15.17 -9.39
CA ASP A 65 -1.82 -14.30 -10.19
C ASP A 65 -2.21 -12.99 -9.47
N GLN A 66 -1.58 -12.68 -8.36
CA GLN A 66 -1.89 -11.50 -7.54
C GLN A 66 -0.73 -10.52 -7.51
N LEU A 67 -1.08 -9.23 -7.46
CA LEU A 67 -0.14 -8.16 -7.19
C LEU A 67 -0.21 -7.80 -5.70
N ILE A 68 0.89 -8.03 -4.99
CA ILE A 68 0.99 -7.74 -3.55
C ILE A 68 1.74 -6.44 -3.34
N ILE A 69 1.20 -5.57 -2.49
CA ILE A 69 1.81 -4.28 -2.19
C ILE A 69 3.02 -4.46 -1.27
N ARG A 70 4.11 -3.81 -1.65
CA ARG A 70 5.33 -3.72 -0.87
C ARG A 70 5.76 -2.26 -0.76
N SER A 71 5.64 -1.73 0.44
CA SER A 71 5.90 -0.31 0.70
C SER A 71 7.32 -0.12 1.22
N PRO A 72 8.09 0.82 0.65
CA PRO A 72 9.34 1.28 1.26
C PRO A 72 9.02 1.97 2.57
N ILE A 73 9.57 1.46 3.68
CA ILE A 73 9.43 2.08 5.01
C ILE A 73 10.64 2.96 5.36
N ARG A 74 11.77 2.70 4.73
CA ARG A 74 13.01 3.47 4.89
C ARG A 74 13.89 3.31 3.66
N VAL A 75 14.61 4.38 3.33
CA VAL A 75 15.69 4.38 2.35
C VAL A 75 17.02 4.37 3.10
N GLU A 76 17.86 3.41 2.80
CA GLU A 76 19.16 3.23 3.46
C GLU A 76 20.26 4.06 2.76
N ALA A 77 21.37 4.29 3.44
CA ALA A 77 22.48 5.11 2.92
C ALA A 77 23.14 4.51 1.66
N ASP A 78 23.04 3.19 1.47
CA ASP A 78 23.53 2.49 0.27
C ASP A 78 22.54 2.53 -0.91
N GLY A 79 21.44 3.26 -0.76
CA GLY A 79 20.39 3.37 -1.78
C GLY A 79 19.41 2.20 -1.83
N SER A 80 19.55 1.21 -0.95
CA SER A 80 18.56 0.14 -0.82
C SER A 80 17.30 0.64 -0.10
N PHE A 81 16.16 -0.01 -0.38
CA PHE A 81 14.92 0.22 0.36
C PHE A 81 14.71 -0.86 1.39
N ARG A 82 14.40 -0.47 2.62
CA ARG A 82 13.82 -1.37 3.60
C ARG A 82 12.31 -1.40 3.39
N MET A 83 11.81 -2.58 3.06
CA MET A 83 10.40 -2.80 2.72
C MET A 83 9.61 -3.21 3.96
N ASN A 84 8.28 -3.04 3.92
CA ASN A 84 7.36 -3.52 4.95
C ASN A 84 7.31 -5.07 5.04
N ALA A 85 7.62 -5.77 3.95
CA ALA A 85 7.69 -7.23 3.91
C ALA A 85 8.79 -7.71 2.95
N PRO A 86 9.23 -8.97 3.04
CA PRO A 86 10.23 -9.53 2.14
C PRO A 86 9.81 -9.47 0.67
N VAL A 87 10.80 -9.19 -0.19
CA VAL A 87 10.68 -9.24 -1.65
C VAL A 87 11.69 -10.25 -2.17
N ARG A 88 11.28 -11.07 -3.12
CA ARG A 88 12.16 -12.11 -3.71
C ARG A 88 12.92 -11.56 -4.90
N ASP A 89 14.13 -12.07 -5.11
CA ASP A 89 14.88 -11.84 -6.35
C ASP A 89 14.15 -12.45 -7.53
N GLY A 90 14.30 -11.82 -8.69
CA GLY A 90 13.80 -12.35 -9.94
C GLY A 90 12.30 -12.20 -10.16
N VAL A 91 11.57 -11.48 -9.30
CA VAL A 91 10.15 -11.16 -9.53
C VAL A 91 10.01 -9.81 -10.23
N ASP A 92 8.89 -9.63 -10.92
CA ASP A 92 8.54 -8.35 -11.50
C ASP A 92 7.85 -7.48 -10.45
N ALA A 93 8.16 -6.20 -10.49
CA ALA A 93 7.61 -5.19 -9.60
C ALA A 93 7.10 -4.00 -10.42
N TYR A 94 5.97 -3.46 -10.04
CA TYR A 94 5.30 -2.35 -10.72
C TYR A 94 5.20 -1.16 -9.80
N LEU A 95 5.52 0.04 -10.30
CA LEU A 95 5.25 1.25 -9.53
C LEU A 95 3.74 1.41 -9.37
N LEU A 96 3.31 1.63 -8.13
CA LEU A 96 1.91 1.89 -7.82
C LEU A 96 1.71 3.33 -7.38
N VAL A 97 0.56 3.87 -7.74
CA VAL A 97 0.08 5.17 -7.25
C VAL A 97 -1.32 5.03 -6.68
N GLY A 98 -1.60 5.81 -5.65
CA GLY A 98 -2.93 6.01 -5.11
C GLY A 98 -3.48 7.37 -5.49
N SER A 99 -4.78 7.50 -5.49
CA SER A 99 -5.49 8.76 -5.62
C SER A 99 -6.63 8.82 -4.59
N ARG A 100 -7.15 10.03 -4.32
CA ARG A 100 -8.33 10.16 -3.46
C ARG A 100 -9.46 9.24 -3.92
N ILE A 101 -9.81 9.29 -5.21
CA ILE A 101 -10.90 8.50 -5.78
C ILE A 101 -10.65 7.00 -5.64
N SER A 102 -9.42 6.53 -5.89
CA SER A 102 -9.11 5.10 -5.77
C SER A 102 -9.13 4.62 -4.32
N CYS A 103 -8.76 5.46 -3.35
CA CYS A 103 -8.88 5.16 -1.93
C CYS A 103 -10.34 5.14 -1.45
N GLU A 104 -11.15 6.12 -1.87
CA GLU A 104 -12.59 6.15 -1.57
C GLU A 104 -13.28 4.90 -2.13
N ASN A 105 -13.03 4.55 -3.39
CA ASN A 105 -13.57 3.33 -4.01
C ASN A 105 -13.13 2.05 -3.27
N ALA A 106 -11.87 1.98 -2.86
CA ALA A 106 -11.36 0.84 -2.10
C ALA A 106 -12.00 0.76 -0.70
N ALA A 107 -12.23 1.89 -0.05
CA ALA A 107 -12.94 1.95 1.23
C ALA A 107 -14.39 1.45 1.10
N GLN A 108 -15.11 1.89 0.08
CA GLN A 108 -16.46 1.40 -0.24
C GLN A 108 -16.46 -0.10 -0.53
N GLN A 109 -15.50 -0.57 -1.35
CA GLN A 109 -15.37 -1.99 -1.66
C GLN A 109 -15.12 -2.83 -0.41
N ALA A 110 -14.24 -2.37 0.49
CA ALA A 110 -13.96 -3.07 1.75
C ALA A 110 -15.21 -3.15 2.64
N ALA A 111 -15.99 -2.06 2.74
CA ALA A 111 -17.23 -2.01 3.48
C ALA A 111 -18.30 -2.96 2.88
N GLN A 112 -18.46 -2.95 1.56
CA GLN A 112 -19.39 -3.86 0.86
C GLN A 112 -19.03 -5.33 1.08
N GLN A 113 -17.73 -5.68 0.97
CA GLN A 113 -17.26 -7.05 1.22
C GLN A 113 -17.51 -7.49 2.67
N ALA A 114 -17.32 -6.59 3.63
CA ALA A 114 -17.62 -6.88 5.04
C ALA A 114 -19.13 -7.11 5.28
N LEU A 115 -19.99 -6.27 4.69
CA LEU A 115 -21.45 -6.44 4.78
C LEU A 115 -21.93 -7.76 4.15
N GLN A 116 -21.36 -8.15 3.02
CA GLN A 116 -21.70 -9.42 2.36
C GLN A 116 -21.44 -10.63 3.25
N GLN A 117 -20.39 -10.57 4.10
CA GLN A 117 -20.07 -11.65 5.03
C GLN A 117 -21.01 -11.72 6.25
N LEU A 118 -21.81 -10.69 6.49
CA LEU A 118 -22.80 -10.69 7.56
C LEU A 118 -24.11 -11.41 7.19
N GLU A 119 -24.23 -11.92 5.94
CA GLU A 119 -25.40 -12.70 5.47
C GLU A 119 -26.75 -12.05 5.79
N GLY A 120 -26.80 -10.72 5.72
CA GLY A 120 -28.02 -9.91 5.99
C GLY A 120 -28.18 -9.42 7.43
N ALA A 121 -27.30 -9.79 8.35
CA ALA A 121 -27.28 -9.21 9.68
C ALA A 121 -26.83 -7.74 9.63
N LYS A 122 -27.41 -6.91 10.50
CA LYS A 122 -27.04 -5.49 10.58
C LYS A 122 -25.79 -5.32 11.46
N PRO A 123 -24.78 -4.54 11.00
CA PRO A 123 -23.64 -4.23 11.85
C PRO A 123 -24.07 -3.32 13.01
N VAL A 124 -23.61 -3.63 14.22
CA VAL A 124 -23.80 -2.80 15.43
C VAL A 124 -22.62 -1.87 15.69
N LEU A 125 -21.47 -2.21 15.17
CA LEU A 125 -20.23 -1.45 15.22
C LEU A 125 -19.34 -1.87 14.05
N VAL A 126 -18.62 -0.94 13.46
CA VAL A 126 -17.61 -1.22 12.44
C VAL A 126 -16.24 -0.73 12.93
N PHE A 127 -15.23 -1.60 12.84
CA PHE A 127 -13.86 -1.28 13.17
C PHE A 127 -13.03 -1.17 11.88
N ILE A 128 -12.41 0.00 11.67
CA ILE A 128 -11.65 0.32 10.46
C ILE A 128 -10.17 0.36 10.80
N LEU A 129 -9.36 -0.42 10.07
CA LEU A 129 -7.91 -0.33 10.08
C LEU A 129 -7.47 0.17 8.69
N ALA A 130 -6.95 1.38 8.63
CA ALA A 130 -6.45 1.99 7.41
C ALA A 130 -4.91 2.06 7.43
N ASP A 131 -4.28 2.03 6.25
CA ASP A 131 -2.84 2.24 6.16
C ASP A 131 -2.50 3.73 6.34
N ILE A 132 -1.40 4.02 7.05
CA ILE A 132 -0.94 5.38 7.31
C ILE A 132 -0.61 6.16 6.01
N ALA A 133 -0.30 5.47 4.92
CA ALA A 133 -0.08 6.11 3.63
C ALA A 133 -1.36 6.77 3.10
N TRP A 134 -2.54 6.28 3.48
CA TRP A 134 -3.81 6.91 3.12
C TRP A 134 -3.99 8.25 3.86
N GLU A 135 -3.61 8.34 5.13
CA GLU A 135 -3.62 9.63 5.84
C GLU A 135 -2.74 10.66 5.13
N MET A 136 -1.55 10.24 4.68
CA MET A 136 -0.65 11.12 3.93
C MET A 136 -1.24 11.52 2.57
N LEU A 137 -1.83 10.56 1.85
CA LEU A 137 -2.41 10.78 0.52
C LEU A 137 -3.66 11.67 0.59
N LEU A 138 -4.50 11.46 1.60
CA LEU A 138 -5.77 12.15 1.79
C LEU A 138 -5.64 13.43 2.64
N LYS A 139 -4.43 13.91 2.90
CA LYS A 139 -4.16 15.08 3.76
C LYS A 139 -5.00 16.32 3.42
N SER A 140 -5.30 16.53 2.13
CA SER A 140 -6.17 17.64 1.68
C SER A 140 -7.67 17.35 1.81
N HIS A 141 -8.04 16.11 2.11
CA HIS A 141 -9.44 15.65 2.28
C HIS A 141 -9.52 14.67 3.45
N PRO A 142 -9.23 15.14 4.69
CA PRO A 142 -9.20 14.25 5.85
C PRO A 142 -10.55 13.56 6.06
N GLY A 143 -10.54 12.25 6.29
CA GLY A 143 -11.74 11.47 6.54
C GLY A 143 -12.57 11.09 5.29
N ALA A 144 -12.05 11.35 4.08
CA ALA A 144 -12.75 10.98 2.84
C ALA A 144 -13.01 9.48 2.76
N GLU A 145 -12.06 8.65 3.22
CA GLU A 145 -12.20 7.20 3.32
C GLU A 145 -13.26 6.77 4.33
N ILE A 146 -13.38 7.50 5.44
CA ILE A 146 -14.41 7.24 6.46
C ILE A 146 -15.79 7.61 5.93
N ALA A 147 -15.92 8.75 5.26
CA ALA A 147 -17.17 9.14 4.59
C ALA A 147 -17.59 8.09 3.55
N ALA A 148 -16.64 7.61 2.74
CA ALA A 148 -16.88 6.56 1.75
C ALA A 148 -17.40 5.25 2.38
N VAL A 149 -16.88 4.87 3.55
CA VAL A 149 -17.40 3.72 4.31
C VAL A 149 -18.80 3.99 4.83
N GLN A 150 -19.06 5.18 5.39
CA GLN A 150 -20.39 5.56 5.89
C GLN A 150 -21.47 5.61 4.80
N ASP A 151 -21.10 5.97 3.58
CA ASP A 151 -22.04 5.94 2.43
C ASP A 151 -22.57 4.53 2.13
N ILE A 152 -21.78 3.49 2.45
CA ILE A 152 -22.16 2.08 2.28
C ILE A 152 -22.91 1.54 3.50
N LEU A 153 -22.45 1.88 4.71
CA LEU A 153 -22.99 1.31 5.96
C LEU A 153 -24.22 2.05 6.48
N GLY A 154 -24.39 3.30 6.08
CA GLY A 154 -25.31 4.22 6.72
C GLY A 154 -24.67 4.99 7.87
N LYS A 155 -25.16 6.21 8.12
CA LYS A 155 -24.59 7.14 9.11
C LYS A 155 -24.86 6.74 10.57
N ASP A 156 -25.83 5.86 10.79
CA ASP A 156 -26.25 5.45 12.14
C ASP A 156 -25.38 4.33 12.72
N VAL A 157 -24.50 3.72 11.91
CA VAL A 157 -23.60 2.67 12.36
C VAL A 157 -22.37 3.28 13.01
N PRO A 158 -22.09 3.03 14.31
CA PRO A 158 -20.91 3.52 14.98
C PRO A 158 -19.62 3.02 14.30
N LEU A 159 -18.66 3.92 14.11
CA LEU A 159 -17.36 3.62 13.55
C LEU A 159 -16.28 3.84 14.60
N ALA A 160 -15.31 2.94 14.66
CA ALA A 160 -14.08 3.06 15.43
C ALA A 160 -12.89 2.55 14.60
N GLY A 161 -11.67 2.91 14.95
CA GLY A 161 -10.51 2.43 14.24
C GLY A 161 -9.33 3.37 14.27
N GLY A 162 -8.43 3.21 13.32
CA GLY A 162 -7.25 4.08 13.22
C GLY A 162 -6.32 3.68 12.08
N TYR A 163 -5.25 4.45 11.94
CA TYR A 163 -4.20 4.19 10.96
C TYR A 163 -3.12 3.27 11.53
N THR A 164 -2.63 2.38 10.69
CA THR A 164 -1.59 1.39 11.03
C THR A 164 -0.47 1.42 10.00
N LEU A 165 0.70 0.93 10.38
CA LEU A 165 1.87 0.85 9.49
C LEU A 165 1.83 -0.35 8.53
N GLY A 166 0.85 -1.22 8.67
CA GLY A 166 0.62 -2.38 7.84
C GLY A 166 -0.45 -3.26 8.46
N GLN A 167 -1.11 -4.08 7.65
CA GLN A 167 -2.17 -4.98 8.06
C GLN A 167 -1.82 -6.40 7.62
N ILE A 168 -2.10 -7.37 8.49
CA ILE A 168 -2.02 -8.79 8.14
C ILE A 168 -3.44 -9.28 7.89
N VAL A 169 -3.69 -9.75 6.69
CA VAL A 169 -4.99 -10.27 6.28
C VAL A 169 -4.87 -11.72 5.83
N ALA A 170 -5.95 -12.48 5.90
CA ALA A 170 -6.02 -13.81 5.30
C ALA A 170 -6.00 -13.68 3.77
N GLY A 171 -5.12 -14.42 3.11
CA GLY A 171 -5.09 -14.50 1.65
C GLY A 171 -6.38 -15.15 1.10
N LYS A 172 -6.85 -14.64 -0.04
CA LYS A 172 -8.15 -15.06 -0.61
C LYS A 172 -8.24 -16.55 -0.95
N GLU A 173 -7.15 -17.18 -1.38
CA GLU A 173 -7.15 -18.55 -1.89
C GLU A 173 -6.54 -19.58 -0.95
N SER A 174 -5.62 -19.19 -0.08
CA SER A 174 -4.85 -20.14 0.75
C SER A 174 -5.11 -20.03 2.24
N GLY A 175 -5.86 -19.01 2.68
CA GLY A 175 -5.95 -18.68 4.11
C GLY A 175 -4.62 -18.26 4.72
N THR A 176 -3.54 -18.23 3.95
CA THR A 176 -2.20 -17.85 4.42
C THR A 176 -2.17 -16.35 4.75
N PRO A 177 -1.69 -15.94 5.93
CA PRO A 177 -1.57 -14.54 6.28
C PRO A 177 -0.70 -13.77 5.28
N GLN A 178 -1.18 -12.63 4.81
CA GLN A 178 -0.46 -11.72 3.93
C GLN A 178 -0.37 -10.35 4.59
N LEU A 179 0.82 -9.75 4.54
CA LEU A 179 1.01 -8.35 4.92
C LEU A 179 0.65 -7.47 3.71
N LEU A 180 -0.26 -6.54 3.94
CA LEU A 180 -0.66 -5.50 3.01
C LEU A 180 0.04 -4.18 3.37
#